data_c197505866dd336b2cb3bfb795ce33c0
#
_entry.id   c197505866dd336b2cb3bfb795ce33c0
#
_cell.length_a   1.000
_cell.length_b   1.000
_cell.length_c   1.000
_cell.angle_alpha   90.00
_cell.angle_beta   90.00
_cell.angle_gamma   90.00
#
_symmetry.space_group_name_H-M   'P 1'
#
loop_
_entity.id
_entity.type
_entity.pdbx_description
1 polymer ?
#
loop_
_entity_poly.entity_id
_entity_poly.type
_entity_poly.pdbx_seq_one_letter_code
_entity_poly.pdbx_strand_id
1 'polypeptide(L)'
;MIIPKADRLNHVQEYYFARKLAEVRNLMAQGHDVINLGIGDPDLPASDATVAALTESAQNKKNHGYQPYRSIPALRVAMAKWYQQVYDVALNPDTEILPLLGSKEGIFHIAMAFLNPGDQVLVPNPGYPA
;
A
#
# COMPACT_ATOMS: atom_id res chain seq x y z
N MET A 1 -23.47 18.37 22.32
CA MET A 1 -22.20 19.11 22.18
C MET A 1 -21.68 18.80 20.80
N ILE A 2 -21.53 19.80 19.91
CA ILE A 2 -20.92 19.60 18.58
C ILE A 2 -19.42 19.90 18.73
N ILE A 3 -18.59 18.90 18.59
CA ILE A 3 -17.14 19.05 18.61
C ILE A 3 -16.70 19.55 17.21
N PRO A 4 -16.09 20.74 17.09
CA PRO A 4 -15.65 21.22 15.80
C PRO A 4 -14.48 20.35 15.29
N LYS A 5 -14.38 20.20 13.96
CA LYS A 5 -13.24 19.54 13.33
C LYS A 5 -11.97 20.39 13.48
N ALA A 6 -10.80 19.74 13.48
CA ALA A 6 -9.53 20.46 13.51
C ALA A 6 -9.30 21.28 12.23
N ASP A 7 -8.65 22.42 12.33
CA ASP A 7 -8.40 23.36 11.22
C ASP A 7 -7.66 22.70 10.04
N ARG A 8 -6.77 21.78 10.31
CA ARG A 8 -6.06 20.99 9.28
C ARG A 8 -6.99 20.24 8.31
N LEU A 9 -8.23 19.98 8.72
CA LEU A 9 -9.23 19.29 7.89
C LEU A 9 -10.02 20.26 6.99
N ASN A 10 -9.84 21.56 7.14
CA ASN A 10 -10.59 22.54 6.33
C ASN A 10 -10.20 22.50 4.84
N HIS A 11 -8.99 22.04 4.54
CA HIS A 11 -8.45 21.94 3.18
C HIS A 11 -8.48 20.52 2.63
N VAL A 12 -8.92 19.52 3.42
CA VAL A 12 -9.06 18.13 2.97
C VAL A 12 -10.32 18.02 2.10
N GLN A 13 -10.13 17.68 0.85
CA GLN A 13 -11.21 17.40 -0.09
C GLN A 13 -11.37 15.88 -0.27
N GLU A 14 -12.57 15.47 -0.65
CA GLU A 14 -12.80 14.08 -1.03
C GLU A 14 -11.88 13.68 -2.18
N TYR A 15 -11.31 12.48 -2.08
CA TYR A 15 -10.41 11.96 -3.10
C TYR A 15 -11.13 11.89 -4.45
N TYR A 16 -10.55 12.55 -5.45
CA TYR A 16 -11.16 12.71 -6.78
C TYR A 16 -11.65 11.37 -7.38
N PHE A 17 -10.81 10.34 -7.32
CA PHE A 17 -11.17 9.02 -7.87
C PHE A 17 -12.28 8.32 -7.10
N ALA A 18 -12.42 8.53 -5.78
CA ALA A 18 -13.54 7.96 -5.01
C ALA A 18 -14.88 8.46 -5.57
N ARG A 19 -14.98 9.77 -5.82
CA ARG A 19 -16.16 10.40 -6.43
C ARG A 19 -16.40 9.90 -7.85
N LYS A 20 -15.36 9.85 -8.70
CA LYS A 20 -15.50 9.40 -10.10
C LYS A 20 -15.88 7.94 -10.23
N LEU A 21 -15.36 7.08 -9.37
CA LEU A 21 -15.76 5.67 -9.35
C LEU A 21 -17.20 5.47 -8.86
N ALA A 22 -17.66 6.31 -7.93
CA ALA A 22 -19.06 6.29 -7.54
C ALA A 22 -19.98 6.69 -8.72
N GLU A 23 -19.60 7.71 -9.50
CA GLU A 23 -20.30 8.12 -10.72
C GLU A 23 -20.35 6.98 -11.75
N VAL A 24 -19.22 6.33 -12.04
CA VAL A 24 -19.14 5.18 -12.95
C VAL A 24 -20.06 4.03 -12.47
N ARG A 25 -20.00 3.68 -11.20
CA ARG A 25 -20.89 2.64 -10.65
C ARG A 25 -22.37 2.98 -10.81
N ASN A 26 -22.75 4.24 -10.61
CA ASN A 26 -24.13 4.69 -10.80
C ASN A 26 -24.57 4.61 -12.26
N LEU A 27 -23.72 4.98 -13.23
CA LEU A 27 -24.01 4.84 -14.65
C LEU A 27 -24.20 3.37 -15.03
N MET A 28 -23.33 2.48 -14.58
CA MET A 28 -23.45 1.04 -14.81
C MET A 28 -24.74 0.47 -14.20
N ALA A 29 -25.12 0.92 -13.00
CA ALA A 29 -26.36 0.51 -12.34
C ALA A 29 -27.63 0.99 -13.09
N GLN A 30 -27.52 2.07 -13.87
CA GLN A 30 -28.58 2.58 -14.75
C GLN A 30 -28.61 1.86 -16.10
N GLY A 31 -27.75 0.86 -16.31
CA GLY A 31 -27.72 0.07 -17.55
C GLY A 31 -26.84 0.65 -18.67
N HIS A 32 -26.03 1.68 -18.36
CA HIS A 32 -25.07 2.16 -19.34
C HIS A 32 -23.89 1.19 -19.47
N ASP A 33 -23.46 0.92 -20.70
CA ASP A 33 -22.25 0.14 -20.99
C ASP A 33 -21.03 1.06 -20.83
N VAL A 34 -20.35 0.95 -19.68
CA VAL A 34 -19.21 1.80 -19.33
C VAL A 34 -17.96 0.97 -19.20
N ILE A 35 -16.95 1.28 -20.00
CA ILE A 35 -15.59 0.73 -19.85
C ILE A 35 -14.81 1.63 -18.89
N ASN A 36 -14.49 1.12 -17.70
CA ASN A 36 -13.75 1.87 -16.69
C ASN A 36 -12.24 1.77 -16.91
N LEU A 37 -11.64 2.84 -17.40
CA LEU A 37 -10.18 2.99 -17.56
C LEU A 37 -9.57 3.90 -16.48
N GLY A 38 -10.33 4.26 -15.45
CA GLY A 38 -9.91 5.23 -14.43
C GLY A 38 -9.00 4.66 -13.34
N ILE A 39 -8.92 3.34 -13.19
CA ILE A 39 -8.05 2.68 -12.22
C ILE A 39 -7.29 1.54 -12.90
N GLY A 40 -5.98 1.52 -12.70
CA GLY A 40 -5.15 0.36 -12.98
C GLY A 40 -5.27 -0.65 -11.84
N ASP A 41 -6.00 -1.72 -12.07
CA ASP A 41 -6.18 -2.82 -11.13
C ASP A 41 -5.74 -4.13 -11.81
N PRO A 42 -5.05 -5.03 -11.09
CA PRO A 42 -4.75 -6.35 -11.63
C PRO A 42 -6.04 -7.06 -12.06
N ASP A 43 -6.09 -7.51 -13.31
CA ASP A 43 -7.24 -8.23 -13.89
C ASP A 43 -7.15 -9.75 -13.72
N LEU A 44 -5.97 -10.24 -13.32
CA LEU A 44 -5.73 -11.65 -13.02
C LEU A 44 -5.74 -11.91 -11.51
N PRO A 45 -6.29 -13.04 -11.07
CA PRO A 45 -6.23 -13.46 -9.67
C PRO A 45 -4.79 -13.75 -9.24
N ALA A 46 -4.56 -13.76 -7.92
CA ALA A 46 -3.32 -14.28 -7.37
C ALA A 46 -3.12 -15.75 -7.77
N SER A 47 -1.86 -16.19 -7.90
CA SER A 47 -1.58 -17.60 -8.27
C SER A 47 -2.14 -18.56 -7.23
N ASP A 48 -2.56 -19.74 -7.68
CA ASP A 48 -3.07 -20.82 -6.80
C ASP A 48 -2.07 -21.17 -5.69
N ALA A 49 -0.77 -21.15 -5.99
CA ALA A 49 0.27 -21.39 -5.01
C ALA A 49 0.28 -20.33 -3.90
N THR A 50 0.08 -19.07 -4.25
CA THR A 50 -0.01 -17.96 -3.26
C THR A 50 -1.25 -18.12 -2.38
N VAL A 51 -2.40 -18.44 -2.98
CA VAL A 51 -3.65 -18.65 -2.26
C VAL A 51 -3.54 -19.84 -1.33
N ALA A 52 -2.97 -20.97 -1.80
CA ALA A 52 -2.75 -22.17 -1.00
C ALA A 52 -1.85 -21.89 0.21
N ALA A 53 -0.71 -21.21 0.02
CA ALA A 53 0.22 -20.86 1.10
C ALA A 53 -0.42 -19.94 2.14
N LEU A 54 -1.22 -18.96 1.71
CA LEU A 54 -1.97 -18.09 2.61
C LEU A 54 -2.98 -18.89 3.43
N THR A 55 -3.74 -19.77 2.80
CA THR A 55 -4.77 -20.59 3.45
C THR A 55 -4.14 -21.54 4.47
N GLU A 56 -3.07 -22.22 4.12
CA GLU A 56 -2.31 -23.08 5.03
C GLU A 56 -1.79 -22.30 6.24
N SER A 57 -1.18 -21.15 6.00
CA SER A 57 -0.69 -20.26 7.06
C SER A 57 -1.81 -19.77 7.97
N ALA A 58 -2.96 -19.42 7.42
CA ALA A 58 -4.12 -18.96 8.18
C ALA A 58 -4.76 -20.06 9.06
N GLN A 59 -4.66 -21.33 8.68
CA GLN A 59 -5.12 -22.46 9.49
C GLN A 59 -4.23 -22.73 10.70
N ASN A 60 -3.00 -22.28 10.68
CA ASN A 60 -2.09 -22.41 11.81
C ASN A 60 -2.39 -21.35 12.89
N LYS A 61 -3.06 -21.75 13.97
CA LYS A 61 -3.43 -20.85 15.09
C LYS A 61 -2.25 -20.10 15.73
N LYS A 62 -1.03 -20.60 15.62
CA LYS A 62 0.18 -19.92 16.11
C LYS A 62 0.51 -18.65 15.34
N ASN A 63 -0.02 -18.51 14.12
CA ASN A 63 0.18 -17.33 13.27
C ASN A 63 -0.80 -16.18 13.58
N HIS A 64 -1.76 -16.38 14.50
CA HIS A 64 -2.78 -15.38 14.85
C HIS A 64 -2.35 -14.42 15.95
N GLY A 65 -1.18 -14.61 16.54
CA GLY A 65 -0.66 -13.80 17.63
C GLY A 65 -0.16 -12.42 17.18
N TYR A 66 0.10 -11.57 18.17
CA TYR A 66 0.73 -10.27 17.96
C TYR A 66 2.14 -10.43 17.38
N GLN A 67 2.47 -9.66 16.36
CA GLN A 67 3.75 -9.77 15.65
C GLN A 67 4.72 -8.65 16.06
N PRO A 68 6.04 -8.90 15.92
CA PRO A 68 7.06 -7.86 16.18
C PRO A 68 6.90 -6.66 15.23
N TYR A 69 7.25 -5.45 15.69
CA TYR A 69 7.21 -4.22 14.89
C TYR A 69 7.98 -4.31 13.56
N ARG A 70 9.04 -5.10 13.52
CA ARG A 70 9.86 -5.31 12.32
C ARG A 70 9.38 -6.48 11.47
N SER A 71 8.15 -6.95 11.69
CA SER A 71 7.59 -8.15 11.06
C SER A 71 8.31 -9.46 11.45
N ILE A 72 7.81 -10.59 10.97
CA ILE A 72 8.40 -11.91 11.23
C ILE A 72 9.71 -12.10 10.46
N PRO A 73 10.71 -12.76 11.08
CA PRO A 73 12.01 -13.01 10.43
C PRO A 73 11.89 -13.75 9.09
N ALA A 74 10.94 -14.70 8.98
CA ALA A 74 10.73 -15.48 7.77
C ALA A 74 10.38 -14.59 6.55
N LEU A 75 9.56 -13.54 6.74
CA LEU A 75 9.23 -12.59 5.66
C LEU A 75 10.47 -11.79 5.23
N ARG A 76 11.24 -11.27 6.19
CA ARG A 76 12.44 -10.49 5.87
C ARG A 76 13.50 -11.33 5.15
N VAL A 77 13.69 -12.58 5.57
CA VAL A 77 14.59 -13.54 4.88
C VAL A 77 14.09 -13.83 3.46
N ALA A 78 12.77 -14.01 3.27
CA ALA A 78 12.21 -14.23 1.94
C ALA A 78 12.41 -13.00 1.02
N MET A 79 12.22 -11.79 1.55
CA MET A 79 12.47 -10.54 0.82
C MET A 79 13.96 -10.41 0.44
N ALA A 80 14.90 -10.70 1.35
CA ALA A 80 16.33 -10.68 1.07
C ALA A 80 16.71 -11.65 -0.05
N LYS A 81 16.18 -12.88 0.00
CA LYS A 81 16.41 -13.89 -1.04
C LYS A 81 15.86 -13.45 -2.39
N TRP A 82 14.66 -12.84 -2.40
CA TRP A 82 14.06 -12.36 -3.63
C TRP A 82 14.89 -11.23 -4.26
N TYR A 83 15.37 -10.26 -3.47
CA TYR A 83 16.26 -9.19 -3.94
C TYR A 83 17.57 -9.74 -4.51
N GLN A 84 18.15 -10.75 -3.85
CA GLN A 84 19.35 -11.40 -4.36
C GLN A 84 19.10 -12.10 -5.70
N GLN A 85 17.96 -12.79 -5.84
CA GLN A 85 17.64 -13.56 -7.06
C GLN A 85 17.27 -12.66 -8.24
N VAL A 86 16.55 -11.56 -8.00
CA VAL A 86 15.99 -10.73 -9.08
C VAL A 86 16.92 -9.60 -9.47
N TYR A 87 17.62 -9.01 -8.50
CA TYR A 87 18.43 -7.81 -8.70
C TYR A 87 19.92 -8.01 -8.43
N ASP A 88 20.31 -9.21 -8.01
CA ASP A 88 21.69 -9.50 -7.55
C ASP A 88 22.17 -8.58 -6.42
N VAL A 89 21.25 -8.22 -5.53
CA VAL A 89 21.51 -7.35 -4.36
C VAL A 89 21.40 -8.17 -3.08
N ALA A 90 22.52 -8.32 -2.38
CA ALA A 90 22.56 -8.94 -1.08
C ALA A 90 22.11 -7.96 0.00
N LEU A 91 21.06 -8.31 0.75
CA LEU A 91 20.53 -7.52 1.87
C LEU A 91 20.58 -8.32 3.16
N ASN A 92 20.95 -7.66 4.24
CA ASN A 92 20.85 -8.23 5.59
C ASN A 92 19.37 -8.16 6.06
N PRO A 93 18.69 -9.30 6.28
CA PRO A 93 17.29 -9.33 6.66
C PRO A 93 17.00 -8.67 8.01
N ASP A 94 18.01 -8.52 8.88
CA ASP A 94 17.82 -7.95 10.20
C ASP A 94 18.08 -6.45 10.29
N THR A 95 18.82 -5.86 9.36
CA THR A 95 19.22 -4.45 9.43
C THR A 95 18.84 -3.63 8.21
N GLU A 96 18.55 -4.25 7.06
CA GLU A 96 18.33 -3.56 5.79
C GLU A 96 16.95 -3.79 5.18
N ILE A 97 16.07 -4.51 5.89
CA ILE A 97 14.70 -4.77 5.42
C ILE A 97 13.69 -4.37 6.50
N LEU A 98 12.74 -3.52 6.08
CA LEU A 98 11.56 -3.17 6.85
C LEU A 98 10.31 -3.43 5.99
N PRO A 99 9.55 -4.49 6.26
CA PRO A 99 8.26 -4.73 5.60
C PRO A 99 7.25 -3.61 5.90
N LEU A 100 6.50 -3.22 4.89
CA LEU A 100 5.53 -2.13 4.95
C LEU A 100 4.14 -2.64 4.56
N LEU A 101 3.09 -1.93 4.99
CA LEU A 101 1.72 -2.12 4.51
C LEU A 101 1.46 -1.33 3.22
N GLY A 102 2.35 -1.51 2.24
CA GLY A 102 2.37 -0.81 0.98
C GLY A 102 3.41 0.32 0.92
N SER A 103 3.81 0.70 -0.30
CA SER A 103 4.87 1.68 -0.55
C SER A 103 4.53 3.11 -0.06
N LYS A 104 3.25 3.47 -0.01
CA LYS A 104 2.81 4.79 0.48
C LYS A 104 3.18 5.04 1.93
N GLU A 105 3.04 4.01 2.78
CA GLU A 105 3.48 4.06 4.18
C GLU A 105 4.98 4.38 4.26
N GLY A 106 5.81 3.70 3.45
CA GLY A 106 7.24 3.92 3.41
C GLY A 106 7.60 5.34 2.97
N ILE A 107 6.98 5.86 1.92
CA ILE A 107 7.21 7.23 1.43
C ILE A 107 6.85 8.24 2.52
N PHE A 108 5.70 8.07 3.16
CA PHE A 108 5.27 8.96 4.24
C PHE A 108 6.23 8.93 5.43
N HIS A 109 6.62 7.75 5.90
CA HIS A 109 7.51 7.63 7.05
C HIS A 109 8.94 8.12 6.76
N ILE A 110 9.47 7.90 5.55
CA ILE A 110 10.74 8.47 5.12
C ILE A 110 10.67 10.01 5.12
N ALA A 111 9.60 10.57 4.57
CA ALA A 111 9.40 12.01 4.58
C ALA A 111 9.35 12.55 6.02
N MET A 112 8.60 11.91 6.91
CA MET A 112 8.51 12.31 8.31
C MET A 112 9.84 12.17 9.07
N ALA A 113 10.67 11.20 8.72
CA ALA A 113 11.93 10.94 9.41
C ALA A 113 13.07 11.87 8.97
N PHE A 114 13.05 12.35 7.72
CA PHE A 114 14.20 13.03 7.12
C PHE A 114 13.94 14.46 6.66
N LEU A 115 12.68 14.91 6.60
CA LEU A 115 12.35 16.24 6.10
C LEU A 115 11.89 17.18 7.21
N ASN A 116 12.46 18.38 7.21
CA ASN A 116 12.07 19.47 8.10
C ASN A 116 11.26 20.53 7.31
N PRO A 117 10.54 21.44 8.00
CA PRO A 117 9.92 22.59 7.35
C PRO A 117 10.95 23.41 6.55
N GLY A 118 10.71 23.57 5.26
CA GLY A 118 11.60 24.28 4.34
C GLY A 118 12.49 23.39 3.48
N ASP A 119 12.61 22.09 3.78
CA ASP A 119 13.31 21.13 2.93
C ASP A 119 12.54 20.91 1.61
N GLN A 120 13.27 20.61 0.54
CA GLN A 120 12.72 20.42 -0.79
C GLN A 120 12.90 18.99 -1.25
N VAL A 121 11.86 18.44 -1.90
CA VAL A 121 11.86 17.10 -2.49
C VAL A 121 11.51 17.19 -3.96
N LEU A 122 12.24 16.45 -4.79
CA LEU A 122 11.92 16.31 -6.20
C LEU A 122 10.82 15.25 -6.36
N VAL A 123 9.74 15.62 -7.04
CA VAL A 123 8.63 14.74 -7.36
C VAL A 123 8.38 14.71 -8.87
N PRO A 124 7.90 13.59 -9.43
CA PRO A 124 7.54 13.53 -10.84
C PRO A 124 6.31 14.40 -11.12
N ASN A 125 6.32 15.07 -12.31
CA ASN A 125 5.14 15.79 -12.81
C ASN A 125 5.01 15.52 -14.33
N PRO A 126 3.97 14.79 -14.80
CA PRO A 126 2.90 14.18 -13.99
C PRO A 126 3.38 13.01 -13.12
N GLY A 127 2.71 12.80 -11.98
CA GLY A 127 3.00 11.73 -11.03
C GLY A 127 1.74 11.20 -10.36
N TYR A 128 1.87 10.07 -9.67
CA TYR A 128 0.78 9.51 -8.90
C TYR A 128 0.58 10.33 -7.61
N PRO A 129 -0.65 10.82 -7.35
CA PRO A 129 -0.94 11.64 -6.18
C PRO A 129 -1.15 10.74 -4.95
N ALA A 130 -0.07 10.32 -4.31
CA ALA A 130 -0.10 9.47 -3.11
C ALA A 130 0.17 10.30 -1.85
#